data_cf72cea382c18924829952181368341c
#
_entry.id   cf72cea382c18924829952181368341c
#
_cell.length_a   1.000
_cell.length_b   1.000
_cell.length_c   1.000
_cell.angle_alpha   90.00
_cell.angle_beta   90.00
_cell.angle_gamma   90.00
#
_symmetry.space_group_name_H-M   'P 1'
#
loop_
_entity.id
_entity.type
_entity.pdbx_description
1 polymer ?
#
loop_
_entity_poly.entity_id
_entity_poly.type
_entity_poly.pdbx_seq_one_letter_code
_entity_poly.pdbx_strand_id
1 'polypeptide(L)'
;MSREWLVTRQLTRRELLAAGAIFTTGAIGGLAGCRRDLRPRVCVARAASYAVDLEPILRAALTEIGITPAAVAGKRILLKPNLVETALGAGHINTHPEVVRAAARALRGFGAAEVLVGEGPGHRRDTILVLEESGLAQVLVDEKLRFVDLNRQRGFAVANAGQRSGLVRLTLPVVLANVDWIVSLAKLKTHHWAGATLAMKNLFGLMPGSYYGWPKNVLHY
;
A
#
# COMPACT_ATOMS: atom_id res chain seq x y z
N MET A 1 -46.87 3.77 27.27
CA MET A 1 -47.20 4.86 26.34
C MET A 1 -46.28 4.68 25.18
N SER A 2 -46.73 4.27 24.24
CA SER A 2 -47.41 4.15 22.97
C SER A 2 -46.39 3.66 21.92
N ARG A 3 -46.55 2.37 21.57
CA ARG A 3 -45.97 1.78 20.35
C ARG A 3 -46.85 2.20 19.17
N GLU A 4 -46.33 2.86 18.19
CA GLU A 4 -47.01 3.08 16.91
C GLU A 4 -46.09 2.61 15.78
N TRP A 5 -46.51 1.61 15.17
CA TRP A 5 -47.09 1.29 13.86
C TRP A 5 -46.03 1.05 12.80
N LEU A 6 -45.61 -0.21 12.69
CA LEU A 6 -45.13 -0.80 11.43
C LEU A 6 -46.40 -1.10 10.57
N VAL A 7 -46.69 -0.26 9.61
CA VAL A 7 -47.65 -0.54 8.54
C VAL A 7 -46.95 -1.44 7.53
N THR A 8 -47.18 -2.75 7.63
CA THR A 8 -46.83 -3.72 6.58
C THR A 8 -47.82 -3.59 5.44
N ARG A 9 -47.52 -2.78 4.42
CA ARG A 9 -48.27 -2.74 3.18
C ARG A 9 -47.95 -4.01 2.40
N GLN A 10 -48.94 -4.91 2.22
CA GLN A 10 -48.82 -6.08 1.34
C GLN A 10 -48.80 -5.60 -0.11
N LEU A 11 -47.69 -5.84 -0.80
CA LEU A 11 -47.57 -5.55 -2.23
C LEU A 11 -48.35 -6.60 -3.05
N THR A 12 -49.10 -6.16 -4.03
CA THR A 12 -49.77 -7.05 -4.98
C THR A 12 -48.73 -7.70 -5.93
N ARG A 13 -49.12 -8.87 -6.53
CA ARG A 13 -48.26 -9.53 -7.54
C ARG A 13 -47.85 -8.61 -8.69
N ARG A 14 -48.71 -7.69 -9.09
CA ARG A 14 -48.41 -6.70 -10.14
C ARG A 14 -47.40 -5.66 -9.70
N GLU A 15 -47.47 -5.20 -8.47
CA GLU A 15 -46.46 -4.26 -7.91
C GLU A 15 -45.11 -4.93 -7.74
N LEU A 16 -45.08 -6.21 -7.37
CA LEU A 16 -43.84 -6.97 -7.27
C LEU A 16 -43.18 -7.19 -8.64
N LEU A 17 -43.99 -7.49 -9.67
CA LEU A 17 -43.49 -7.66 -11.04
C LEU A 17 -43.01 -6.35 -11.65
N ALA A 18 -43.70 -5.23 -11.37
CA ALA A 18 -43.27 -3.90 -11.80
C ALA A 18 -41.96 -3.44 -11.11
N ALA A 19 -41.82 -3.70 -9.80
CA ALA A 19 -40.61 -3.44 -9.06
C ALA A 19 -39.45 -4.32 -9.57
N GLY A 20 -39.71 -5.59 -9.87
CA GLY A 20 -38.71 -6.49 -10.46
C GLY A 20 -38.25 -6.07 -11.85
N ALA A 21 -39.16 -5.56 -12.70
CA ALA A 21 -38.80 -5.05 -14.02
C ALA A 21 -37.94 -3.78 -13.96
N ILE A 22 -38.22 -2.87 -13.00
CA ILE A 22 -37.41 -1.66 -12.78
C ILE A 22 -36.01 -2.05 -12.25
N PHE A 23 -35.93 -3.05 -11.38
CA PHE A 23 -34.65 -3.53 -10.85
C PHE A 23 -33.78 -4.19 -11.93
N THR A 24 -34.39 -4.96 -12.84
CA THR A 24 -33.65 -5.64 -13.92
C THR A 24 -33.18 -4.67 -14.99
N THR A 25 -33.97 -3.67 -15.37
CA THR A 25 -33.55 -2.63 -16.33
C THR A 25 -32.48 -1.68 -15.74
N GLY A 26 -32.61 -1.33 -14.46
CA GLY A 26 -31.59 -0.54 -13.74
C GLY A 26 -30.27 -1.31 -13.57
N ALA A 27 -30.32 -2.60 -13.27
CA ALA A 27 -29.14 -3.46 -13.13
C ALA A 27 -28.42 -3.69 -14.48
N ILE A 28 -29.17 -3.89 -15.57
CA ILE A 28 -28.58 -4.06 -16.91
C ILE A 28 -27.99 -2.75 -17.43
N GLY A 29 -28.65 -1.62 -17.20
CA GLY A 29 -28.10 -0.28 -17.53
C GLY A 29 -26.88 0.08 -16.70
N GLY A 30 -26.85 -0.27 -15.41
CA GLY A 30 -25.70 -0.07 -14.52
C GLY A 30 -24.52 -0.94 -14.91
N LEU A 31 -24.74 -2.18 -15.32
CA LEU A 31 -23.69 -3.10 -15.77
C LEU A 31 -23.10 -2.71 -17.14
N ALA A 32 -23.88 -2.08 -18.02
CA ALA A 32 -23.39 -1.59 -19.31
C ALA A 32 -22.55 -0.30 -19.18
N GLY A 33 -22.79 0.54 -18.13
CA GLY A 33 -22.02 1.74 -17.86
C GLY A 33 -20.70 1.51 -17.10
N CYS A 34 -20.49 0.35 -16.49
CA CYS A 34 -19.34 0.02 -15.68
C CYS A 34 -18.32 -0.89 -16.38
N ARG A 35 -18.14 -0.80 -17.68
CA ARG A 35 -16.89 -1.29 -18.30
C ARG A 35 -15.77 -0.26 -18.08
N ARG A 36 -15.41 -0.01 -16.82
CA ARG A 36 -14.08 0.50 -16.52
C ARG A 36 -13.09 -0.52 -17.06
N ASP A 37 -12.20 -0.07 -17.92
CA ASP A 37 -11.06 -0.91 -18.31
C ASP A 37 -10.26 -1.21 -17.04
N LEU A 38 -10.55 -2.38 -16.45
CA LEU A 38 -9.92 -2.86 -15.21
C LEU A 38 -8.48 -3.35 -15.43
N ARG A 39 -7.95 -3.19 -16.66
CA ARG A 39 -6.57 -3.58 -16.93
C ARG A 39 -5.65 -2.63 -16.19
N PRO A 40 -4.80 -3.12 -15.29
CA PRO A 40 -3.83 -2.27 -14.61
C PRO A 40 -2.85 -1.71 -15.65
N ARG A 41 -2.62 -0.41 -15.58
CA ARG A 41 -1.59 0.22 -16.39
C ARG A 41 -0.23 -0.07 -15.78
N VAL A 42 0.72 -0.40 -16.62
CA VAL A 42 2.11 -0.66 -16.23
C VAL A 42 3.01 0.21 -17.10
N CYS A 43 3.95 0.90 -16.47
CA CYS A 43 5.02 1.61 -17.15
C CYS A 43 6.35 0.94 -16.80
N VAL A 44 7.17 0.71 -17.82
CA VAL A 44 8.54 0.23 -17.68
C VAL A 44 9.47 1.33 -18.12
N ALA A 45 10.23 1.88 -17.18
CA ALA A 45 11.21 2.93 -17.46
C ALA A 45 12.63 2.40 -17.26
N ARG A 46 13.57 2.86 -18.08
CA ARG A 46 14.99 2.52 -17.96
C ARG A 46 15.76 3.72 -17.42
N ALA A 47 16.60 3.47 -16.42
CA ALA A 47 17.62 4.39 -15.95
C ALA A 47 19.01 3.77 -16.13
N ALA A 48 20.00 4.58 -16.46
CA ALA A 48 21.37 4.09 -16.70
C ALA A 48 22.00 3.56 -15.38
N SER A 49 21.72 4.21 -14.28
CA SER A 49 22.15 3.81 -12.94
C SER A 49 21.31 4.51 -11.88
N TYR A 50 21.55 4.23 -10.59
CA TYR A 50 20.97 5.00 -9.49
C TYR A 50 21.62 6.39 -9.27
N ALA A 51 22.72 6.69 -9.95
CA ALA A 51 23.40 7.99 -9.87
C ALA A 51 22.75 9.07 -10.77
N VAL A 52 21.85 8.69 -11.68
CA VAL A 52 21.09 9.66 -12.46
C VAL A 52 19.92 10.20 -11.64
N ASP A 53 19.44 11.40 -11.99
CA ASP A 53 18.21 11.91 -11.36
C ASP A 53 17.01 11.04 -11.77
N LEU A 54 16.49 10.31 -10.80
CA LEU A 54 15.35 9.41 -10.99
C LEU A 54 14.00 10.12 -10.85
N GLU A 55 13.94 11.35 -10.32
CA GLU A 55 12.67 12.05 -10.10
C GLU A 55 11.91 12.30 -11.41
N PRO A 56 12.49 12.85 -12.47
CA PRO A 56 11.79 13.07 -13.73
C PRO A 56 11.28 11.77 -14.34
N ILE A 57 12.06 10.68 -14.24
CA ILE A 57 11.68 9.37 -14.75
C ILE A 57 10.45 8.84 -14.00
N LEU A 58 10.45 8.92 -12.66
CA LEU A 58 9.31 8.49 -11.86
C LEU A 58 8.08 9.36 -12.07
N ARG A 59 8.23 10.67 -12.22
CA ARG A 59 7.10 11.57 -12.51
C ARG A 59 6.46 11.23 -13.85
N ALA A 60 7.26 11.01 -14.88
CA ALA A 60 6.77 10.60 -16.20
C ALA A 60 6.04 9.24 -16.11
N ALA A 61 6.65 8.25 -15.43
CA ALA A 61 6.06 6.93 -15.26
C ALA A 61 4.74 6.97 -14.47
N LEU A 62 4.65 7.76 -13.40
CA LEU A 62 3.43 7.96 -12.63
C LEU A 62 2.32 8.58 -13.50
N THR A 63 2.65 9.60 -14.28
CA THR A 63 1.70 10.25 -15.20
C THR A 63 1.21 9.27 -16.27
N GLU A 64 2.09 8.47 -16.85
CA GLU A 64 1.75 7.48 -17.87
C GLU A 64 0.76 6.43 -17.36
N ILE A 65 0.89 5.99 -16.12
CA ILE A 65 -0.07 5.06 -15.50
C ILE A 65 -1.34 5.75 -14.97
N GLY A 66 -1.45 7.07 -15.13
CA GLY A 66 -2.64 7.84 -14.76
C GLY A 66 -2.62 8.40 -13.34
N ILE A 67 -1.47 8.39 -12.65
CA ILE A 67 -1.30 9.09 -11.39
C ILE A 67 -0.99 10.56 -11.69
N THR A 68 -1.95 11.43 -11.45
CA THR A 68 -1.89 12.86 -11.77
C THR A 68 -1.71 13.70 -10.51
N PRO A 69 -1.26 14.96 -10.63
CA PRO A 69 -1.25 15.89 -9.50
C PRO A 69 -2.60 16.00 -8.80
N ALA A 70 -3.70 16.02 -9.54
CA ALA A 70 -5.04 16.08 -8.95
C ALA A 70 -5.39 14.85 -8.08
N ALA A 71 -4.86 13.67 -8.41
CA ALA A 71 -5.06 12.46 -7.63
C ALA A 71 -4.21 12.43 -6.34
N VAL A 72 -3.06 13.13 -6.35
CA VAL A 72 -2.07 13.13 -5.25
C VAL A 72 -2.25 14.33 -4.32
N ALA A 73 -2.73 15.46 -4.83
CA ALA A 73 -2.86 16.69 -4.06
C ALA A 73 -3.63 16.47 -2.75
N GLY A 74 -3.06 16.97 -1.65
CA GLY A 74 -3.62 16.88 -0.31
C GLY A 74 -3.53 15.48 0.34
N LYS A 75 -2.96 14.47 -0.33
CA LYS A 75 -2.86 13.12 0.20
C LYS A 75 -1.70 12.96 1.18
N ARG A 76 -1.92 12.12 2.19
CA ARG A 76 -0.89 11.63 3.10
C ARG A 76 -0.43 10.27 2.60
N ILE A 77 0.85 10.14 2.25
CA ILE A 77 1.37 8.98 1.53
C ILE A 77 2.47 8.31 2.34
N LEU A 78 2.35 7.00 2.53
CA LEU A 78 3.39 6.15 3.10
C LEU A 78 4.20 5.51 1.96
N LEU A 79 5.47 5.87 1.84
CA LEU A 79 6.44 5.13 1.05
C LEU A 79 6.89 3.90 1.83
N LYS A 80 6.70 2.73 1.26
CA LYS A 80 7.16 1.49 1.87
C LYS A 80 8.29 0.88 1.07
N PRO A 81 9.56 1.18 1.40
CA PRO A 81 10.70 0.50 0.80
C PRO A 81 10.74 -0.99 1.20
N ASN A 82 11.66 -1.73 0.64
CA ASN A 82 12.04 -3.06 1.09
C ASN A 82 13.35 -2.94 1.85
N LEU A 83 13.31 -2.98 3.18
CA LEU A 83 14.49 -2.98 4.05
C LEU A 83 14.49 -4.29 4.83
N VAL A 84 15.48 -5.13 4.59
CA VAL A 84 15.49 -6.51 5.13
C VAL A 84 16.73 -6.80 5.95
N GLU A 85 17.90 -6.36 5.49
CA GLU A 85 19.17 -6.75 6.04
C GLU A 85 20.10 -5.57 6.31
N THR A 86 20.91 -5.75 7.34
CA THR A 86 22.08 -4.93 7.66
C THR A 86 23.29 -5.48 6.89
N ALA A 87 23.51 -5.04 5.66
CA ALA A 87 24.63 -5.51 4.90
C ALA A 87 25.26 -4.36 4.10
N LEU A 88 26.40 -3.87 4.56
CA LEU A 88 27.21 -2.91 3.81
C LEU A 88 27.56 -3.51 2.44
N GLY A 89 27.32 -2.73 1.40
CA GLY A 89 27.57 -3.17 0.02
C GLY A 89 26.51 -4.12 -0.59
N ALA A 90 25.51 -4.56 0.17
CA ALA A 90 24.45 -5.43 -0.34
C ALA A 90 23.27 -4.62 -0.96
N GLY A 91 23.57 -3.68 -1.84
CA GLY A 91 22.58 -2.82 -2.51
C GLY A 91 21.54 -3.58 -3.34
N HIS A 92 21.75 -4.88 -3.59
CA HIS A 92 20.79 -5.77 -4.23
C HIS A 92 19.70 -6.28 -3.28
N ILE A 93 19.87 -6.17 -1.96
CA ILE A 93 18.93 -6.70 -0.97
C ILE A 93 17.86 -5.68 -0.62
N ASN A 94 18.25 -4.45 -0.36
CA ASN A 94 17.35 -3.36 0.05
C ASN A 94 16.95 -2.48 -1.13
N THR A 95 15.85 -1.75 -0.99
CA THR A 95 15.49 -0.69 -1.94
C THR A 95 16.57 0.38 -1.91
N HIS A 96 17.04 0.78 -3.10
CA HIS A 96 18.08 1.80 -3.20
C HIS A 96 17.58 3.15 -2.68
N PRO A 97 18.34 3.90 -1.86
CA PRO A 97 17.91 5.15 -1.25
C PRO A 97 17.43 6.20 -2.27
N GLU A 98 18.09 6.30 -3.41
CA GLU A 98 17.71 7.25 -4.46
C GLU A 98 16.33 6.97 -5.08
N VAL A 99 15.83 5.75 -5.03
CA VAL A 99 14.44 5.44 -5.42
C VAL A 99 13.46 6.04 -4.41
N VAL A 100 13.79 5.99 -3.11
CA VAL A 100 12.97 6.61 -2.06
C VAL A 100 12.99 8.13 -2.19
N ARG A 101 14.18 8.72 -2.42
CA ARG A 101 14.35 10.16 -2.67
C ARG A 101 13.48 10.63 -3.83
N ALA A 102 13.63 9.98 -4.97
CA ALA A 102 12.91 10.33 -6.18
C ALA A 102 11.39 10.18 -6.03
N ALA A 103 10.92 9.11 -5.38
CA ALA A 103 9.50 8.91 -5.11
C ALA A 103 8.94 10.00 -4.19
N ALA A 104 9.67 10.37 -3.14
CA ALA A 104 9.27 11.43 -2.22
C ALA A 104 9.16 12.78 -2.94
N ARG A 105 10.17 13.15 -3.73
CA ARG A 105 10.18 14.39 -4.51
C ARG A 105 9.05 14.43 -5.54
N ALA A 106 8.87 13.36 -6.30
CA ALA A 106 7.81 13.25 -7.31
C ALA A 106 6.42 13.44 -6.70
N LEU A 107 6.12 12.78 -5.57
CA LEU A 107 4.81 12.88 -4.93
C LEU A 107 4.59 14.24 -4.25
N ARG A 108 5.63 14.82 -3.63
CA ARG A 108 5.58 16.21 -3.13
C ARG A 108 5.37 17.20 -4.27
N GLY A 109 6.06 17.00 -5.40
CA GLY A 109 5.87 17.81 -6.61
C GLY A 109 4.47 17.67 -7.22
N PHE A 110 3.76 16.59 -6.95
CA PHE A 110 2.34 16.42 -7.30
C PHE A 110 1.39 16.99 -6.23
N GLY A 111 1.89 17.58 -5.15
CA GLY A 111 1.09 18.26 -4.14
C GLY A 111 0.65 17.36 -2.99
N ALA A 112 1.33 16.24 -2.71
CA ALA A 112 1.07 15.45 -1.50
C ALA A 112 1.18 16.32 -0.24
N ALA A 113 0.21 16.21 0.67
CA ALA A 113 0.23 16.97 1.93
C ALA A 113 1.31 16.47 2.89
N GLU A 114 1.55 15.16 2.88
CA GLU A 114 2.60 14.54 3.68
C GLU A 114 3.15 13.31 2.92
N VAL A 115 4.47 13.16 2.90
CA VAL A 115 5.15 11.94 2.47
C VAL A 115 6.01 11.46 3.62
N LEU A 116 5.76 10.24 4.08
CA LEU A 116 6.53 9.59 5.14
C LEU A 116 7.06 8.25 4.64
N VAL A 117 8.09 7.74 5.28
CA VAL A 117 8.70 6.45 4.97
C VAL A 117 8.41 5.49 6.11
N GLY A 118 7.98 4.29 5.83
CA GLY A 118 7.74 3.28 6.86
C GLY A 118 8.15 1.89 6.44
N GLU A 119 8.84 1.21 7.33
CA GLU A 119 9.20 -0.21 7.19
C GLU A 119 9.27 -0.88 8.55
N GLY A 120 9.01 -2.17 8.57
CA GLY A 120 9.33 -3.05 9.68
C GLY A 120 10.36 -4.06 9.21
N PRO A 121 11.67 -3.77 9.34
CA PRO A 121 12.73 -4.68 8.93
C PRO A 121 12.55 -6.07 9.51
N GLY A 122 13.27 -7.05 8.99
CA GLY A 122 13.20 -8.42 9.45
C GLY A 122 13.25 -8.49 10.98
N HIS A 123 12.39 -9.29 11.59
CA HIS A 123 12.33 -9.40 13.05
C HIS A 123 13.74 -9.71 13.61
N ARG A 124 14.12 -9.05 14.71
CA ARG A 124 15.47 -9.05 15.31
C ARG A 124 16.54 -8.24 14.55
N ARG A 125 16.17 -7.48 13.51
CA ARG A 125 17.10 -6.51 12.95
C ARG A 125 16.98 -5.19 13.69
N ASP A 126 18.09 -4.57 13.95
CA ASP A 126 18.11 -3.20 14.45
C ASP A 126 17.71 -2.26 13.31
N THR A 127 16.60 -1.55 13.50
CA THR A 127 16.04 -0.67 12.46
C THR A 127 16.99 0.48 12.13
N ILE A 128 17.68 1.03 13.13
CA ILE A 128 18.60 2.16 12.94
C ILE A 128 19.78 1.69 12.11
N LEU A 129 20.37 0.55 12.47
CA LEU A 129 21.49 -0.01 11.73
C LEU A 129 21.12 -0.33 10.28
N VAL A 130 19.92 -0.87 10.03
CA VAL A 130 19.44 -1.10 8.66
C VAL A 130 19.32 0.20 7.87
N LEU A 131 18.83 1.27 8.49
CA LEU A 131 18.73 2.59 7.85
C LEU A 131 20.10 3.15 7.51
N GLU A 132 21.06 3.05 8.42
CA GLU A 132 22.42 3.55 8.23
C GLU A 132 23.14 2.77 7.13
N GLU A 133 23.22 1.45 7.25
CA GLU A 133 23.95 0.59 6.30
C GLU A 133 23.33 0.55 4.90
N SER A 134 22.01 0.75 4.78
CA SER A 134 21.36 0.89 3.47
C SER A 134 21.58 2.27 2.84
N GLY A 135 22.11 3.25 3.56
CA GLY A 135 22.25 4.64 3.14
C GLY A 135 20.92 5.42 3.15
N LEU A 136 19.83 4.81 3.61
CA LEU A 136 18.53 5.49 3.66
C LEU A 136 18.49 6.57 4.74
N ALA A 137 19.22 6.41 5.85
CA ALA A 137 19.30 7.40 6.91
C ALA A 137 19.66 8.78 6.37
N GLN A 138 20.67 8.87 5.47
CA GLN A 138 21.07 10.12 4.87
C GLN A 138 19.95 10.75 4.02
N VAL A 139 19.24 9.94 3.23
CA VAL A 139 18.11 10.42 2.42
C VAL A 139 16.97 10.96 3.28
N LEU A 140 16.69 10.30 4.42
CA LEU A 140 15.67 10.78 5.36
C LEU A 140 16.01 12.17 5.91
N VAL A 141 17.28 12.41 6.23
CA VAL A 141 17.77 13.72 6.71
C VAL A 141 17.69 14.76 5.60
N ASP A 142 18.29 14.49 4.45
CA ASP A 142 18.38 15.42 3.31
C ASP A 142 16.99 15.89 2.85
N GLU A 143 16.06 14.94 2.75
CA GLU A 143 14.70 15.17 2.27
C GLU A 143 13.73 15.56 3.39
N LYS A 144 14.18 15.64 4.64
CA LYS A 144 13.33 15.89 5.82
C LYS A 144 12.11 14.95 5.83
N LEU A 145 12.36 13.67 5.62
CA LEU A 145 11.33 12.62 5.64
C LEU A 145 11.25 12.01 7.03
N ARG A 146 10.03 11.92 7.55
CA ARG A 146 9.78 11.18 8.79
C ARG A 146 9.81 9.68 8.51
N PHE A 147 10.60 8.95 9.27
CA PHE A 147 10.58 7.48 9.27
C PHE A 147 9.67 6.95 10.37
N VAL A 148 8.99 5.84 10.08
CA VAL A 148 8.11 5.12 11.01
C VAL A 148 8.54 3.66 11.06
N ASP A 149 9.02 3.20 12.20
CA ASP A 149 9.28 1.77 12.42
C ASP A 149 7.95 1.04 12.61
N LEU A 150 7.51 0.32 11.57
CA LEU A 150 6.23 -0.38 11.57
C LEU A 150 6.19 -1.55 12.57
N ASN A 151 7.34 -2.11 12.96
CA ASN A 151 7.41 -3.15 13.98
C ASN A 151 7.13 -2.63 15.39
N ARG A 152 7.37 -1.35 15.64
CA ARG A 152 7.23 -0.72 16.96
C ARG A 152 5.97 0.14 17.11
N GLN A 153 5.19 0.27 16.03
CA GLN A 153 3.94 1.02 16.08
C GLN A 153 2.89 0.30 16.91
N ARG A 154 2.07 1.09 17.60
CA ARG A 154 0.83 0.59 18.18
C ARG A 154 -0.03 -0.03 17.08
N GLY A 155 -0.58 -1.22 17.35
CA GLY A 155 -1.45 -1.92 16.41
C GLY A 155 -2.91 -1.53 16.53
N PHE A 156 -3.64 -1.62 15.42
CA PHE A 156 -5.09 -1.62 15.40
C PHE A 156 -5.60 -2.83 14.63
N ALA A 157 -6.76 -3.35 15.02
CA ALA A 157 -7.28 -4.59 14.46
C ALA A 157 -8.29 -4.31 13.34
N VAL A 158 -8.11 -4.95 12.20
CA VAL A 158 -9.04 -4.95 11.06
C VAL A 158 -9.59 -6.35 10.81
N ALA A 159 -10.76 -6.47 10.20
CA ALA A 159 -11.28 -7.75 9.77
C ALA A 159 -10.40 -8.35 8.66
N ASN A 160 -10.13 -9.65 8.72
CA ASN A 160 -9.46 -10.36 7.64
C ASN A 160 -10.47 -10.72 6.54
N ALA A 161 -10.91 -9.71 5.78
CA ALA A 161 -11.91 -9.87 4.72
C ALA A 161 -11.48 -10.86 3.62
N GLY A 162 -10.18 -10.98 3.38
CA GLY A 162 -9.64 -11.90 2.37
C GLY A 162 -9.65 -13.36 2.79
N GLN A 163 -9.75 -13.65 4.09
CA GLN A 163 -9.76 -15.01 4.69
C GLN A 163 -8.68 -15.95 4.12
N ARG A 164 -7.50 -15.38 3.82
CA ARG A 164 -6.34 -16.11 3.25
C ARG A 164 -5.38 -16.64 4.32
N SER A 165 -5.71 -16.46 5.58
CA SER A 165 -5.02 -17.04 6.73
C SER A 165 -6.07 -17.46 7.76
N GLY A 166 -5.70 -18.30 8.73
CA GLY A 166 -6.57 -18.74 9.81
C GLY A 166 -6.97 -17.67 10.82
N LEU A 167 -6.55 -16.42 10.61
CA LEU A 167 -6.84 -15.31 11.51
C LEU A 167 -8.18 -14.65 11.15
N VAL A 168 -9.03 -14.43 12.15
CA VAL A 168 -10.30 -13.68 11.98
C VAL A 168 -10.03 -12.18 11.80
N ARG A 169 -9.00 -11.66 12.45
CA ARG A 169 -8.60 -10.25 12.40
C ARG A 169 -7.11 -10.13 12.18
N LEU A 170 -6.73 -9.04 11.51
CA LEU A 170 -5.33 -8.67 11.31
C LEU A 170 -5.02 -7.44 12.17
N THR A 171 -3.84 -7.43 12.78
CA THR A 171 -3.31 -6.26 13.50
C THR A 171 -2.34 -5.52 12.60
N LEU A 172 -2.62 -4.26 12.31
CA LEU A 172 -1.83 -3.39 11.46
C LEU A 172 -1.27 -2.20 12.26
N PRO A 173 -0.13 -1.61 11.85
CA PRO A 173 0.40 -0.41 12.48
C PRO A 173 -0.56 0.76 12.37
N VAL A 174 -0.74 1.53 13.44
CA VAL A 174 -1.71 2.63 13.51
C VAL A 174 -1.45 3.72 12.45
N VAL A 175 -0.23 3.88 11.96
CA VAL A 175 0.08 4.83 10.89
C VAL A 175 -0.73 4.55 9.62
N LEU A 176 -1.09 3.27 9.36
CA LEU A 176 -1.88 2.90 8.18
C LEU A 176 -3.32 3.41 8.23
N ALA A 177 -3.86 3.67 9.42
CA ALA A 177 -5.17 4.31 9.56
C ALA A 177 -5.13 5.83 9.28
N ASN A 178 -3.94 6.41 9.18
CA ASN A 178 -3.73 7.85 9.04
C ASN A 178 -3.08 8.25 7.71
N VAL A 179 -3.02 7.35 6.74
CA VAL A 179 -2.52 7.63 5.39
C VAL A 179 -3.57 7.29 4.36
N ASP A 180 -3.59 8.05 3.26
CA ASP A 180 -4.52 7.82 2.16
C ASP A 180 -3.99 6.77 1.19
N TRP A 181 -2.67 6.73 0.99
CA TRP A 181 -2.01 5.83 0.06
C TRP A 181 -0.78 5.16 0.67
N ILE A 182 -0.53 3.93 0.22
CA ILE A 182 0.71 3.20 0.45
C ILE A 182 1.36 2.96 -0.90
N VAL A 183 2.58 3.46 -1.07
CA VAL A 183 3.39 3.25 -2.27
C VAL A 183 4.46 2.21 -1.96
N SER A 184 4.34 1.03 -2.54
CA SER A 184 5.28 -0.07 -2.35
C SER A 184 6.50 0.11 -3.25
N LEU A 185 7.64 0.51 -2.67
CA LEU A 185 8.93 0.64 -3.33
C LEU A 185 9.72 -0.67 -3.21
N ALA A 186 9.25 -1.69 -3.90
CA ALA A 186 9.80 -3.04 -3.80
C ALA A 186 11.18 -3.15 -4.46
N LYS A 187 11.95 -4.13 -4.02
CA LYS A 187 13.18 -4.59 -4.68
C LYS A 187 12.88 -5.90 -5.41
N LEU A 188 13.17 -5.93 -6.70
CA LEU A 188 13.13 -7.19 -7.47
C LEU A 188 14.32 -8.06 -7.04
N LYS A 189 14.05 -9.16 -6.38
CA LYS A 189 15.07 -10.14 -5.92
C LYS A 189 14.45 -11.51 -5.68
N THR A 190 15.29 -12.53 -5.61
CA THR A 190 14.90 -13.87 -5.17
C THR A 190 14.53 -13.89 -3.68
N HIS A 191 13.73 -14.86 -3.28
CA HIS A 191 13.36 -15.09 -1.89
C HIS A 191 13.30 -16.60 -1.63
N HIS A 192 13.98 -17.06 -0.59
CA HIS A 192 14.15 -18.49 -0.31
C HIS A 192 12.84 -19.25 -0.06
N TRP A 193 11.78 -18.61 0.46
CA TRP A 193 10.48 -19.26 0.67
C TRP A 193 9.43 -18.90 -0.40
N ALA A 194 9.41 -17.67 -0.85
CA ALA A 194 8.37 -17.17 -1.75
C ALA A 194 8.81 -17.13 -3.22
N GLY A 195 10.00 -17.64 -3.55
CA GLY A 195 10.60 -17.59 -4.89
C GLY A 195 11.10 -16.19 -5.23
N ALA A 196 10.27 -15.17 -5.15
CA ALA A 196 10.63 -13.79 -5.47
C ALA A 196 10.06 -12.77 -4.47
N THR A 197 10.76 -11.65 -4.34
CA THR A 197 10.25 -10.43 -3.70
C THR A 197 9.87 -9.43 -4.78
N LEU A 198 8.61 -9.04 -4.78
CA LEU A 198 8.00 -8.04 -5.68
C LEU A 198 7.09 -7.13 -4.85
N ALA A 199 6.33 -6.24 -5.51
CA ALA A 199 5.49 -5.25 -4.85
C ALA A 199 4.49 -5.86 -3.84
N MET A 200 3.81 -6.94 -4.19
CA MET A 200 2.86 -7.63 -3.29
C MET A 200 3.58 -8.23 -2.07
N LYS A 201 4.68 -8.96 -2.28
CA LYS A 201 5.46 -9.56 -1.18
C LYS A 201 6.08 -8.50 -0.28
N ASN A 202 6.44 -7.34 -0.83
CA ASN A 202 6.94 -6.21 -0.05
C ASN A 202 5.90 -5.71 0.98
N LEU A 203 4.60 -5.75 0.66
CA LEU A 203 3.53 -5.35 1.59
C LEU A 203 3.43 -6.23 2.83
N PHE A 204 4.04 -7.42 2.83
CA PHE A 204 4.14 -8.27 4.01
C PHE A 204 4.89 -7.61 5.18
N GLY A 205 5.76 -6.64 4.90
CA GLY A 205 6.43 -5.80 5.90
C GLY A 205 5.46 -4.87 6.67
N LEU A 206 4.22 -4.68 6.20
CA LEU A 206 3.18 -3.96 6.93
C LEU A 206 2.64 -4.75 8.13
N MET A 207 2.91 -6.05 8.19
CA MET A 207 2.52 -6.90 9.31
C MET A 207 3.59 -6.81 10.41
N PRO A 208 3.31 -6.20 11.59
CA PRO A 208 4.36 -5.95 12.58
C PRO A 208 4.94 -7.25 13.15
N GLY A 209 6.26 -7.35 13.15
CA GLY A 209 6.97 -8.49 13.74
C GLY A 209 6.73 -8.61 15.24
N SER A 210 6.46 -7.51 15.94
CA SER A 210 6.10 -7.49 17.36
C SER A 210 4.80 -8.24 17.67
N TYR A 211 3.86 -8.31 16.73
CA TYR A 211 2.59 -9.04 16.88
C TYR A 211 2.64 -10.45 16.30
N TYR A 212 3.31 -10.64 15.16
CA TYR A 212 3.25 -11.89 14.40
C TYR A 212 4.51 -12.74 14.54
N GLY A 213 5.52 -12.24 15.24
CA GLY A 213 6.79 -12.93 15.40
C GLY A 213 7.59 -13.01 14.09
N TRP A 214 8.64 -13.81 14.10
CA TRP A 214 9.41 -14.14 12.92
C TRP A 214 9.45 -15.68 12.79
N PRO A 215 9.13 -16.20 11.64
CA PRO A 215 8.92 -15.59 10.31
C PRO A 215 7.45 -15.24 9.97
N LYS A 216 6.61 -14.95 10.93
CA LYS A 216 5.18 -14.64 10.75
C LYS A 216 4.39 -15.85 10.23
N ASN A 217 4.65 -17.03 10.75
CA ASN A 217 4.08 -18.30 10.28
C ASN A 217 2.55 -18.30 10.21
N VAL A 218 1.90 -17.69 11.20
CA VAL A 218 0.42 -17.58 11.26
C VAL A 218 -0.23 -16.85 10.07
N LEU A 219 0.58 -16.19 9.23
CA LEU A 219 0.13 -15.51 8.03
C LEU A 219 0.41 -16.30 6.75
N HIS A 220 1.09 -17.43 6.84
CA HIS A 220 1.49 -18.26 5.69
C HIS A 220 0.56 -19.48 5.49
N TYR A 221 -0.35 -19.75 6.44
CA TYR A 221 -1.24 -20.91 6.45
C TYR A 221 -2.70 -20.51 6.67
#